data_d1dcb4f88463e7a132cab34f5620b2d8
#
_entry.id   d1dcb4f88463e7a132cab34f5620b2d8
#
_cell.length_a   1.000
_cell.length_b   1.000
_cell.length_c   1.000
_cell.angle_alpha   90.00
_cell.angle_beta   90.00
_cell.angle_gamma   90.00
#
_symmetry.space_group_name_H-M   'P 1'
#
loop_
_entity.id
_entity.type
_entity.pdbx_description
1 polymer ?
#
loop_
_entity_poly.entity_id
_entity_poly.type
_entity_poly.pdbx_seq_one_letter_code
_entity_poly.pdbx_strand_id
1 'polypeptide(L)'
;MAKEFSFADLNKEMSKHSTYGETLDKSTISEIDHYIPTGNWHLNACLTGSLFGGYPNNRAVALAGPSGTGKTYLILNAIKQAQAQGYSIVFYDSENAVDKTLVEKFGIDPTKFRYEPCNTVQEFRTSVTAITDVLIEQKAKGIALPKIMVVLDS
;
A
#
# COMPACT_ATOMS: atom_id res chain seq x y z
N MET A 1 -5.04 -10.00 50.81
CA MET A 1 -4.12 -9.35 49.86
C MET A 1 -4.96 -8.89 48.66
N ALA A 2 -4.94 -7.60 48.35
CA ALA A 2 -5.62 -7.09 47.16
C ALA A 2 -4.93 -7.66 45.90
N LYS A 3 -5.71 -8.22 44.98
CA LYS A 3 -5.19 -8.72 43.71
C LYS A 3 -4.75 -7.52 42.88
N GLU A 4 -3.47 -7.43 42.58
CA GLU A 4 -2.91 -6.34 41.82
C GLU A 4 -3.35 -6.48 40.34
N PHE A 5 -3.88 -5.42 39.75
CA PHE A 5 -4.33 -5.40 38.37
C PHE A 5 -3.10 -5.24 37.47
N SER A 6 -2.77 -6.27 36.72
CA SER A 6 -1.57 -6.33 35.89
C SER A 6 -1.79 -5.72 34.52
N PHE A 7 -0.66 -5.37 33.80
CA PHE A 7 -0.73 -4.95 32.40
C PHE A 7 -1.33 -6.03 31.49
N ALA A 8 -1.14 -7.31 31.81
CA ALA A 8 -1.75 -8.42 31.09
C ALA A 8 -3.29 -8.43 31.24
N ASP A 9 -3.79 -8.10 32.45
CA ASP A 9 -5.24 -7.98 32.69
C ASP A 9 -5.81 -6.79 31.91
N LEU A 10 -5.09 -5.65 31.87
CA LEU A 10 -5.46 -4.48 31.06
C LEU A 10 -5.54 -4.84 29.57
N ASN A 11 -4.52 -5.47 29.01
CA ASN A 11 -4.50 -5.89 27.61
C ASN A 11 -5.66 -6.82 27.27
N LYS A 12 -5.98 -7.76 28.15
CA LYS A 12 -7.12 -8.66 27.96
C LYS A 12 -8.46 -7.91 27.92
N GLU A 13 -8.63 -6.90 28.76
CA GLU A 13 -9.83 -6.07 28.73
C GLU A 13 -9.87 -5.18 27.47
N MET A 14 -8.74 -4.56 27.10
CA MET A 14 -8.66 -3.73 25.88
C MET A 14 -8.93 -4.52 24.61
N SER A 15 -8.53 -5.79 24.52
CA SER A 15 -8.79 -6.66 23.38
C SER A 15 -10.28 -6.92 23.13
N LYS A 16 -11.15 -6.68 24.11
CA LYS A 16 -12.61 -6.73 23.94
C LYS A 16 -13.16 -5.51 23.20
N HIS A 17 -12.43 -4.42 23.20
CA HIS A 17 -12.85 -3.13 22.62
C HIS A 17 -12.05 -2.73 21.37
N SER A 18 -10.97 -3.45 21.05
CA SER A 18 -10.11 -3.19 19.90
C SER A 18 -9.90 -4.45 19.06
N THR A 19 -10.23 -4.38 17.79
CA THR A 19 -10.10 -5.50 16.84
C THR A 19 -8.64 -5.78 16.46
N TYR A 20 -7.76 -4.78 16.58
CA TYR A 20 -6.39 -4.82 16.07
C TYR A 20 -5.33 -4.52 17.15
N GLY A 21 -5.76 -4.27 18.38
CA GLY A 21 -4.85 -3.96 19.48
C GLY A 21 -4.19 -5.23 20.02
N GLU A 22 -2.86 -5.27 19.99
CA GLU A 22 -2.04 -6.34 20.56
C GLU A 22 -0.74 -5.78 21.13
N THR A 23 0.00 -6.57 21.88
CA THR A 23 1.32 -6.14 22.35
C THR A 23 2.33 -6.11 21.23
N LEU A 24 3.26 -5.16 21.24
CA LEU A 24 4.20 -4.92 20.16
C LEU A 24 5.09 -6.14 19.83
N ASP A 25 5.37 -7.00 20.82
CA ASP A 25 6.13 -8.24 20.65
C ASP A 25 5.39 -9.29 19.79
N LYS A 26 4.07 -9.12 19.61
CA LYS A 26 3.23 -10.02 18.81
C LYS A 26 2.72 -9.37 17.53
N SER A 27 2.82 -8.05 17.46
CA SER A 27 2.27 -7.30 16.34
C SER A 27 3.14 -7.44 15.10
N THR A 28 2.53 -7.90 14.02
CA THR A 28 3.14 -7.96 12.68
C THR A 28 2.70 -6.80 11.79
N ILE A 29 1.82 -5.92 12.27
CA ILE A 29 1.22 -4.83 11.48
C ILE A 29 2.28 -3.87 10.93
N SER A 30 3.38 -3.68 11.67
CA SER A 30 4.45 -2.77 11.29
C SER A 30 5.69 -3.46 10.68
N GLU A 31 5.64 -4.76 10.44
CA GLU A 31 6.74 -5.47 9.82
C GLU A 31 6.86 -5.13 8.33
N ILE A 32 8.11 -4.94 7.89
CA ILE A 32 8.47 -4.76 6.48
C ILE A 32 9.10 -6.07 6.03
N ASP A 33 8.37 -6.87 5.26
CA ASP A 33 8.86 -8.16 4.75
C ASP A 33 9.76 -8.00 3.54
N HIS A 34 9.47 -7.00 2.71
CA HIS A 34 10.20 -6.74 1.48
C HIS A 34 10.00 -5.31 1.00
N TYR A 35 10.79 -4.95 0.00
CA TYR A 35 10.74 -3.65 -0.65
C TYR A 35 10.35 -3.79 -2.11
N ILE A 36 9.60 -2.83 -2.61
CA ILE A 36 9.31 -2.66 -4.03
C ILE A 36 10.36 -1.69 -4.58
N PRO A 37 11.27 -2.12 -5.48
CA PRO A 37 12.29 -1.23 -6.05
C PRO A 37 11.66 -0.02 -6.72
N THR A 38 12.29 1.12 -6.61
CA THR A 38 11.80 2.36 -7.23
C THR A 38 12.07 2.41 -8.75
N GLY A 39 12.88 1.49 -9.26
CA GLY A 39 13.44 1.56 -10.61
C GLY A 39 14.69 2.45 -10.71
N ASN A 40 15.12 3.04 -9.61
CA ASN A 40 16.32 3.89 -9.53
C ASN A 40 17.15 3.50 -8.30
N TRP A 41 18.39 3.08 -8.51
CA TRP A 41 19.26 2.61 -7.43
C TRP A 41 19.62 3.70 -6.41
N HIS A 42 19.80 4.95 -6.86
CA HIS A 42 20.08 6.06 -5.95
C HIS A 42 18.88 6.33 -5.03
N LEU A 43 17.66 6.32 -5.60
CA LEU A 43 16.45 6.51 -4.82
C LEU A 43 16.23 5.35 -3.84
N ASN A 44 16.51 4.11 -4.25
CA ASN A 44 16.49 2.96 -3.34
C ASN A 44 17.44 3.19 -2.15
N ALA A 45 18.69 3.60 -2.42
CA ALA A 45 19.67 3.86 -1.38
C ALA A 45 19.25 5.01 -0.45
N CYS A 46 18.66 6.07 -1.00
CA CYS A 46 18.14 7.19 -0.19
C CYS A 46 17.00 6.76 0.74
N LEU A 47 16.13 5.85 0.30
CA LEU A 47 14.98 5.41 1.08
C LEU A 47 15.35 4.38 2.16
N THR A 48 16.32 3.51 1.90
CA THR A 48 16.55 2.32 2.75
C THR A 48 18.01 2.09 3.13
N GLY A 49 18.94 2.91 2.66
CA GLY A 49 20.37 2.67 2.81
C GLY A 49 20.92 1.54 1.94
N SER A 50 20.12 0.95 1.06
CA SER A 50 20.49 -0.17 0.20
C SER A 50 20.13 0.08 -1.25
N LEU A 51 21.03 -0.24 -2.18
CA LEU A 51 20.75 -0.19 -3.64
C LEU A 51 19.62 -1.15 -4.05
N PHE A 52 19.42 -2.22 -3.29
CA PHE A 52 18.40 -3.25 -3.52
C PHE A 52 17.12 -3.02 -2.68
N GLY A 53 17.01 -1.88 -2.01
CA GLY A 53 15.82 -1.47 -1.28
C GLY A 53 14.73 -0.90 -2.17
N GLY A 54 13.97 0.06 -1.64
CA GLY A 54 12.90 0.74 -2.37
C GLY A 54 11.77 1.16 -1.45
N TYR A 55 10.55 1.14 -1.97
CA TYR A 55 9.36 1.43 -1.17
C TYR A 55 9.05 0.24 -0.26
N PRO A 56 8.90 0.44 1.06
CA PRO A 56 8.55 -0.65 1.97
C PRO A 56 7.12 -1.13 1.72
N ASN A 57 6.88 -2.44 1.77
CA ASN A 57 5.53 -2.97 1.83
C ASN A 57 4.85 -2.58 3.15
N ASN A 58 3.54 -2.73 3.24
CA ASN A 58 2.74 -2.39 4.43
C ASN A 58 2.92 -0.94 4.91
N ARG A 59 3.24 0.00 4.00
CA ARG A 59 3.40 1.43 4.30
C ARG A 59 2.70 2.30 3.27
N ALA A 60 2.25 3.47 3.73
CA ALA A 60 1.90 4.57 2.84
C ALA A 60 3.16 5.40 2.56
N VAL A 61 3.43 5.65 1.29
CA VAL A 61 4.55 6.50 0.84
C VAL A 61 3.98 7.67 0.05
N ALA A 62 4.41 8.87 0.37
CA ALA A 62 4.01 10.08 -0.35
C ALA A 62 5.17 10.63 -1.16
N LEU A 63 4.92 10.93 -2.44
CA LEU A 63 5.83 11.67 -3.31
C LEU A 63 5.31 13.10 -3.44
N ALA A 64 6.03 14.07 -2.87
CA ALA A 64 5.68 15.49 -2.92
C ALA A 64 6.67 16.27 -3.79
N GLY A 65 6.13 17.20 -4.58
CA GLY A 65 6.93 18.07 -5.44
C GLY A 65 6.05 18.88 -6.39
N PRO A 66 6.57 19.96 -6.98
CA PRO A 66 5.85 20.77 -7.99
C PRO A 66 5.39 19.93 -9.18
N SER A 67 4.46 20.48 -9.97
CA SER A 67 4.06 19.87 -11.24
C SER A 67 5.27 19.72 -12.17
N GLY A 68 5.29 18.65 -12.97
CA GLY A 68 6.37 18.39 -13.94
C GLY A 68 7.67 17.83 -13.35
N THR A 69 7.76 17.54 -12.05
CA THR A 69 8.97 16.99 -11.41
C THR A 69 9.16 15.48 -11.57
N GLY A 70 8.24 14.81 -12.27
CA GLY A 70 8.33 13.38 -12.56
C GLY A 70 7.72 12.47 -11.52
N LYS A 71 6.79 12.95 -10.67
CA LYS A 71 6.09 12.12 -9.68
C LYS A 71 5.41 10.92 -10.33
N THR A 72 4.58 11.14 -11.35
CA THR A 72 3.90 10.08 -12.11
C THR A 72 4.89 9.11 -12.77
N TYR A 73 6.03 9.61 -13.28
CA TYR A 73 7.09 8.75 -13.83
C TYR A 73 7.66 7.79 -12.75
N LEU A 74 7.94 8.30 -11.55
CA LEU A 74 8.42 7.48 -10.42
C LEU A 74 7.36 6.46 -9.98
N ILE A 75 6.09 6.85 -9.96
CA ILE A 75 4.95 5.98 -9.65
C ILE A 75 4.86 4.85 -10.68
N LEU A 76 4.90 5.14 -11.98
CA LEU A 76 4.82 4.12 -13.02
C LEU A 76 6.00 3.14 -12.97
N ASN A 77 7.21 3.61 -12.67
CA ASN A 77 8.34 2.71 -12.42
C ASN A 77 8.11 1.81 -11.21
N ALA A 78 7.61 2.34 -10.11
CA ALA A 78 7.27 1.54 -8.92
C ALA A 78 6.19 0.49 -9.23
N ILE A 79 5.16 0.84 -10.01
CA ILE A 79 4.11 -0.07 -10.46
C ILE A 79 4.70 -1.22 -11.28
N LYS A 80 5.58 -0.93 -12.23
CA LYS A 80 6.27 -1.95 -13.02
C LYS A 80 7.01 -2.95 -12.12
N GLN A 81 7.76 -2.45 -11.14
CA GLN A 81 8.51 -3.30 -10.19
C GLN A 81 7.56 -4.08 -9.27
N ALA A 82 6.45 -3.48 -8.85
CA ALA A 82 5.43 -4.17 -8.06
C ALA A 82 4.79 -5.31 -8.84
N GLN A 83 4.44 -5.11 -10.10
CA GLN A 83 3.89 -6.17 -10.96
C GLN A 83 4.88 -7.31 -11.17
N ALA A 84 6.18 -7.03 -11.28
CA ALA A 84 7.23 -8.06 -11.35
C ALA A 84 7.29 -8.91 -10.06
N GLN A 85 6.84 -8.38 -8.92
CA GLN A 85 6.69 -9.09 -7.64
C GLN A 85 5.29 -9.69 -7.42
N GLY A 86 4.43 -9.68 -8.46
CA GLY A 86 3.10 -10.29 -8.43
C GLY A 86 1.99 -9.41 -7.86
N TYR A 87 2.19 -8.10 -7.79
CA TYR A 87 1.15 -7.17 -7.37
C TYR A 87 0.15 -6.88 -8.50
N SER A 88 -1.12 -6.76 -8.11
CA SER A 88 -2.16 -6.10 -8.90
C SER A 88 -2.27 -4.64 -8.45
N ILE A 89 -2.61 -3.76 -9.37
CA ILE A 89 -2.60 -2.31 -9.15
C ILE A 89 -4.03 -1.78 -9.16
N VAL A 90 -4.34 -0.93 -8.19
CA VAL A 90 -5.52 -0.06 -8.21
C VAL A 90 -5.02 1.38 -8.24
N PHE A 91 -5.21 2.04 -9.37
CA PHE A 91 -4.69 3.37 -9.65
C PHE A 91 -5.83 4.38 -9.71
N TYR A 92 -5.80 5.31 -8.79
CA TYR A 92 -6.70 6.46 -8.74
C TYR A 92 -6.02 7.66 -9.39
N ASP A 93 -6.67 8.26 -10.37
CA ASP A 93 -6.14 9.38 -11.14
C ASP A 93 -7.10 10.57 -11.07
N SER A 94 -6.65 11.65 -10.45
CA SER A 94 -7.43 12.90 -10.37
C SER A 94 -7.10 13.89 -11.50
N GLU A 95 -5.97 13.68 -12.19
CA GLU A 95 -5.51 14.55 -13.26
C GLU A 95 -5.82 13.99 -14.66
N ASN A 96 -6.25 12.73 -14.76
CA ASN A 96 -6.44 11.98 -16.03
C ASN A 96 -5.18 11.96 -16.90
N ALA A 97 -4.02 11.85 -16.25
CA ALA A 97 -2.71 11.94 -16.90
C ALA A 97 -2.21 10.59 -17.43
N VAL A 98 -2.82 9.47 -17.03
CA VAL A 98 -2.36 8.12 -17.37
C VAL A 98 -3.34 7.46 -18.34
N ASP A 99 -2.84 7.03 -19.48
CA ASP A 99 -3.58 6.27 -20.48
C ASP A 99 -2.97 4.88 -20.71
N LYS A 100 -3.69 4.03 -21.44
CA LYS A 100 -3.27 2.66 -21.75
C LYS A 100 -1.93 2.63 -22.52
N THR A 101 -1.73 3.56 -23.44
CA THR A 101 -0.53 3.62 -24.27
C THR A 101 0.70 3.93 -23.42
N LEU A 102 0.57 4.82 -22.43
CA LEU A 102 1.63 5.16 -21.50
C LEU A 102 1.97 3.96 -20.60
N VAL A 103 0.96 3.28 -20.06
CA VAL A 103 1.11 2.08 -19.23
C VAL A 103 1.86 0.98 -19.97
N GLU A 104 1.47 0.71 -21.23
CA GLU A 104 2.12 -0.31 -22.07
C GLU A 104 3.56 0.08 -22.43
N LYS A 105 3.84 1.36 -22.73
CA LYS A 105 5.21 1.86 -22.98
C LYS A 105 6.16 1.67 -21.81
N PHE A 106 5.64 1.75 -20.56
CA PHE A 106 6.41 1.44 -19.37
C PHE A 106 6.65 -0.05 -19.17
N GLY A 107 5.99 -0.91 -19.95
CA GLY A 107 6.05 -2.36 -19.81
C GLY A 107 5.23 -2.86 -18.61
N ILE A 108 4.18 -2.14 -18.29
CA ILE A 108 3.20 -2.48 -17.26
C ILE A 108 2.08 -3.30 -17.93
N ASP A 109 1.65 -4.39 -17.31
CA ASP A 109 0.55 -5.22 -17.78
C ASP A 109 -0.80 -4.55 -17.45
N PRO A 110 -1.56 -4.10 -18.46
CA PRO A 110 -2.83 -3.42 -18.22
C PRO A 110 -3.92 -4.37 -17.69
N THR A 111 -3.78 -5.69 -17.81
CA THR A 111 -4.76 -6.65 -17.28
C THR A 111 -4.72 -6.76 -15.77
N LYS A 112 -3.60 -6.36 -15.16
CA LYS A 112 -3.41 -6.29 -13.71
C LYS A 112 -3.41 -4.86 -13.16
N PHE A 113 -3.99 -3.94 -13.94
CA PHE A 113 -4.02 -2.52 -13.64
C PHE A 113 -5.47 -2.01 -13.71
N ARG A 114 -6.10 -1.85 -12.55
CA ARG A 114 -7.41 -1.23 -12.44
C ARG A 114 -7.26 0.28 -12.40
N TYR A 115 -7.84 0.97 -13.35
CA TYR A 115 -7.86 2.42 -13.45
C TYR A 115 -9.19 2.98 -12.94
N GLU A 116 -9.13 3.91 -12.00
CA GLU A 116 -10.27 4.57 -11.37
C GLU A 116 -10.11 6.09 -11.48
N PRO A 117 -10.84 6.78 -12.37
CA PRO A 117 -10.92 8.23 -12.32
C PRO A 117 -11.49 8.68 -10.97
N CYS A 118 -10.86 9.64 -10.33
CA CYS A 118 -11.22 10.07 -9.00
C CYS A 118 -11.10 11.59 -8.88
N ASN A 119 -12.21 12.30 -8.78
CA ASN A 119 -12.24 13.76 -8.74
C ASN A 119 -12.30 14.33 -7.32
N THR A 120 -12.67 13.52 -6.34
CA THR A 120 -12.83 13.96 -4.95
C THR A 120 -12.23 12.99 -3.95
N VAL A 121 -11.79 13.53 -2.81
CA VAL A 121 -11.29 12.71 -1.69
C VAL A 121 -12.38 11.75 -1.18
N GLN A 122 -13.64 12.15 -1.26
CA GLN A 122 -14.79 11.33 -0.84
C GLN A 122 -14.95 10.10 -1.74
N GLU A 123 -14.82 10.26 -3.05
CA GLU A 123 -14.85 9.13 -4.01
C GLU A 123 -13.70 8.16 -3.74
N PHE A 124 -12.48 8.69 -3.59
CA PHE A 124 -11.31 7.88 -3.24
C PHE A 124 -11.54 7.08 -1.94
N ARG A 125 -11.94 7.76 -0.87
CA ARG A 125 -12.23 7.12 0.42
C ARG A 125 -13.26 6.01 0.29
N THR A 126 -14.38 6.29 -0.39
CA THR A 126 -15.47 5.31 -0.55
C THR A 126 -14.99 4.08 -1.32
N SER A 127 -14.26 4.27 -2.42
CA SER A 127 -13.75 3.18 -3.24
C SER A 127 -12.71 2.34 -2.50
N VAL A 128 -11.74 2.97 -1.83
CA VAL A 128 -10.71 2.25 -1.06
C VAL A 128 -11.33 1.48 0.11
N THR A 129 -12.33 2.07 0.80
CA THR A 129 -13.05 1.37 1.86
C THR A 129 -13.75 0.12 1.31
N ALA A 130 -14.47 0.24 0.20
CA ALA A 130 -15.17 -0.89 -0.41
C ALA A 130 -14.21 -2.02 -0.81
N ILE A 131 -13.05 -1.69 -1.39
CA ILE A 131 -12.01 -2.69 -1.71
C ILE A 131 -11.51 -3.36 -0.44
N THR A 132 -11.24 -2.59 0.60
CA THR A 132 -10.73 -3.10 1.89
C THR A 132 -11.74 -4.04 2.54
N ASP A 133 -13.03 -3.68 2.56
CA ASP A 133 -14.10 -4.51 3.10
C ASP A 133 -14.20 -5.86 2.39
N VAL A 134 -14.13 -5.86 1.05
CA VAL A 134 -14.09 -7.10 0.25
C VAL A 134 -12.88 -7.96 0.63
N LEU A 135 -11.70 -7.37 0.76
CA LEU A 135 -10.48 -8.11 1.13
C LEU A 135 -10.59 -8.70 2.54
N ILE A 136 -11.12 -7.96 3.50
CA ILE A 136 -11.34 -8.44 4.87
C ILE A 136 -12.32 -9.62 4.86
N GLU A 137 -13.42 -9.51 4.12
CA GLU A 137 -14.40 -10.59 4.00
C GLU A 137 -13.79 -11.86 3.40
N GLN A 138 -13.00 -11.75 2.31
CA GLN A 138 -12.34 -12.89 1.69
C GLN A 138 -11.29 -13.52 2.62
N LYS A 139 -10.54 -12.70 3.35
CA LYS A 139 -9.58 -13.17 4.36
C LYS A 139 -10.27 -13.94 5.48
N ALA A 140 -11.44 -13.46 5.94
CA ALA A 140 -12.23 -14.14 6.97
C ALA A 140 -12.74 -15.51 6.52
N LYS A 141 -12.94 -15.70 5.21
CA LYS A 141 -13.30 -16.99 4.59
C LYS A 141 -12.08 -17.91 4.38
N GLY A 142 -10.90 -17.52 4.78
CA GLY A 142 -9.66 -18.29 4.60
C GLY A 142 -9.10 -18.27 3.18
N ILE A 143 -9.55 -17.36 2.33
CA ILE A 143 -9.09 -17.23 0.94
C ILE A 143 -7.77 -16.46 0.92
N ALA A 144 -6.77 -16.98 0.22
CA ALA A 144 -5.51 -16.28 0.01
C ALA A 144 -5.74 -15.01 -0.81
N LEU A 145 -5.28 -13.88 -0.28
CA LEU A 145 -5.47 -12.59 -0.93
C LEU A 145 -4.36 -12.31 -1.96
N PRO A 146 -4.69 -11.64 -3.09
CA PRO A 146 -3.67 -11.15 -4.00
C PRO A 146 -2.88 -10.00 -3.33
N LYS A 147 -1.63 -9.82 -3.74
CA LYS A 147 -0.88 -8.61 -3.40
C LYS A 147 -1.47 -7.44 -4.17
N ILE A 148 -1.81 -6.36 -3.47
CA ILE A 148 -2.42 -5.17 -4.07
C ILE A 148 -1.58 -3.94 -3.71
N MET A 149 -1.28 -3.12 -4.72
CA MET A 149 -0.73 -1.80 -4.55
C MET A 149 -1.80 -0.77 -4.92
N VAL A 150 -2.14 0.07 -3.98
CA VAL A 150 -3.06 1.20 -4.20
C VAL A 150 -2.24 2.46 -4.46
N VAL A 151 -2.57 3.18 -5.50
CA VAL A 151 -1.91 4.42 -5.91
C VAL A 151 -2.94 5.52 -6.04
N LEU A 152 -2.60 6.72 -5.57
CA LEU A 152 -3.35 7.95 -5.83
C LEU A 152 -2.38 8.95 -6.48
N ASP A 153 -2.65 9.34 -7.71
CA ASP A 153 -1.94 10.41 -8.44
C ASP A 153 -2.82 11.66 -8.50
N SER A 154 -2.27 12.75 -7.93
CA SER A 154 -3.00 14.02 -7.76
C SER A 154 -2.07 15.23 -7.77
#